data_dd403dd480b6f04e2aacc33b4252d525
#
_entry.id   dd403dd480b6f04e2aacc33b4252d525
#
_cell.length_a   1.000
_cell.length_b   1.000
_cell.length_c   1.000
_cell.angle_alpha   90.00
_cell.angle_beta   90.00
_cell.angle_gamma   90.00
#
_symmetry.space_group_name_H-M   'P 1'
#
loop_
_entity.id
_entity.type
_entity.pdbx_description
1 polymer ?
#
loop_
_entity_poly.entity_id
_entity_poly.type
_entity_poly.pdbx_seq_one_letter_code
_entity_poly.pdbx_strand_id
1 'polypeptide(L)'
;MGVDYDVIIIGCGPAGLAAGIYAGRARLKVLLLGGETAGGQMRSVGQVENYPGFPDGISGAKLGLEMMKQAMKYGLQFKLAEVEGIELQEDYKVVKAKIIRAGEATYLAKTVIIAGGAKPRKLGVPGEDEFAGKGVSYCGVCDAPQFAGRVVAVVGGGDVALSEALHLSKFALRVIVIHRRQELRATCIIQERALAEPKIIICYGTKIAAIKGDDHVKELELLNVSTNERTTLPVGGILIRIGLEPNTSYLKGLLSLDSEGYILVNEKMETSIPGIFAAGDIRHASARQIATAVGDGVAAAISAGNLIRLKY
;
A
#
# COMPACT_ATOMS: atom_id res chain seq x y z
N MET A 1 -22.57 23.59 -16.90
CA MET A 1 -23.02 22.73 -15.78
C MET A 1 -22.15 23.04 -14.57
N GLY A 2 -22.73 23.18 -13.37
CA GLY A 2 -21.92 23.37 -12.14
C GLY A 2 -21.17 22.09 -11.79
N VAL A 3 -19.95 22.22 -11.31
CA VAL A 3 -19.18 21.07 -10.76
C VAL A 3 -19.72 20.70 -9.38
N ASP A 4 -19.68 19.39 -9.04
CA ASP A 4 -20.18 18.91 -7.77
C ASP A 4 -19.24 19.24 -6.61
N TYR A 5 -17.92 19.18 -6.87
CA TYR A 5 -16.84 19.35 -5.87
C TYR A 5 -15.70 20.20 -6.41
N ASP A 6 -15.04 20.91 -5.52
CA ASP A 6 -13.77 21.59 -5.85
C ASP A 6 -12.64 20.56 -6.00
N VAL A 7 -12.60 19.59 -5.10
CA VAL A 7 -11.58 18.52 -5.07
C VAL A 7 -12.24 17.17 -4.84
N ILE A 8 -11.92 16.19 -5.69
CA ILE A 8 -12.16 14.77 -5.38
C ILE A 8 -10.83 14.12 -5.03
N ILE A 9 -10.80 13.42 -3.89
CA ILE A 9 -9.64 12.66 -3.41
C ILE A 9 -9.95 11.17 -3.59
N ILE A 10 -9.04 10.43 -4.23
CA ILE A 10 -9.16 8.99 -4.48
C ILE A 10 -8.20 8.25 -3.56
N GLY A 11 -8.73 7.58 -2.54
CA GLY A 11 -7.97 6.81 -1.55
C GLY A 11 -7.99 7.42 -0.15
N CYS A 12 -8.32 6.59 0.85
CA CYS A 12 -8.48 6.98 2.25
C CYS A 12 -7.27 6.58 3.14
N GLY A 13 -6.09 6.44 2.53
CA GLY A 13 -4.81 6.28 3.24
C GLY A 13 -4.29 7.61 3.81
N PRO A 14 -3.10 7.61 4.44
CA PRO A 14 -2.50 8.79 5.06
C PRO A 14 -2.43 10.01 4.13
N ALA A 15 -2.06 9.80 2.86
CA ALA A 15 -1.97 10.87 1.87
C ALA A 15 -3.35 11.50 1.59
N GLY A 16 -4.37 10.68 1.32
CA GLY A 16 -5.72 11.19 1.03
C GLY A 16 -6.37 11.86 2.23
N LEU A 17 -6.19 11.32 3.44
CA LEU A 17 -6.71 11.92 4.67
C LEU A 17 -6.04 13.27 4.96
N ALA A 18 -4.71 13.36 4.80
CA ALA A 18 -3.99 14.62 4.95
C ALA A 18 -4.43 15.67 3.91
N ALA A 19 -4.59 15.25 2.65
CA ALA A 19 -5.13 16.11 1.60
C ALA A 19 -6.54 16.62 1.96
N GLY A 20 -7.41 15.75 2.48
CA GLY A 20 -8.75 16.10 2.94
C GLY A 20 -8.78 17.13 4.06
N ILE A 21 -7.87 17.00 5.03
CA ILE A 21 -7.71 17.97 6.13
C ILE A 21 -7.36 19.34 5.57
N TYR A 22 -6.36 19.43 4.70
CA TYR A 22 -5.87 20.71 4.18
C TYR A 22 -6.85 21.36 3.20
N ALA A 23 -7.44 20.60 2.28
CA ALA A 23 -8.45 21.11 1.36
C ALA A 23 -9.71 21.58 2.12
N GLY A 24 -10.18 20.83 3.14
CA GLY A 24 -11.32 21.24 3.98
C GLY A 24 -11.02 22.51 4.80
N ARG A 25 -9.78 22.64 5.34
CA ARG A 25 -9.35 23.89 6.01
C ARG A 25 -9.30 25.08 5.07
N ALA A 26 -8.99 24.87 3.79
CA ALA A 26 -9.07 25.90 2.74
C ALA A 26 -10.51 26.22 2.31
N ARG A 27 -11.53 25.61 2.98
CA ARG A 27 -12.97 25.79 2.67
C ARG A 27 -13.37 25.32 1.28
N LEU A 28 -12.62 24.41 0.70
CA LEU A 28 -12.99 23.75 -0.55
C LEU A 28 -14.06 22.68 -0.29
N LYS A 29 -14.95 22.47 -1.26
CA LYS A 29 -15.92 21.38 -1.24
C LYS A 29 -15.24 20.09 -1.64
N VAL A 30 -15.03 19.17 -0.69
CA VAL A 30 -14.17 17.99 -0.85
C VAL A 30 -14.97 16.71 -0.72
N LEU A 31 -14.81 15.80 -1.70
CA LEU A 31 -15.25 14.41 -1.63
C LEU A 31 -14.03 13.49 -1.59
N LEU A 32 -14.00 12.57 -0.65
CA LEU A 32 -13.05 11.47 -0.61
C LEU A 32 -13.77 10.17 -1.00
N LEU A 33 -13.28 9.52 -2.04
CA LEU A 33 -13.70 8.20 -2.49
C LEU A 33 -12.64 7.17 -2.03
N GLY A 34 -13.04 6.18 -1.27
CA GLY A 34 -12.10 5.20 -0.73
C GLY A 34 -12.72 3.85 -0.46
N GLY A 35 -11.86 2.84 -0.29
CA GLY A 35 -12.24 1.49 0.07
C GLY A 35 -12.74 1.37 1.52
N GLU A 36 -12.93 0.14 1.98
CA GLU A 36 -13.74 -0.22 3.14
C GLU A 36 -13.43 0.48 4.46
N THR A 37 -12.24 1.08 4.64
CA THR A 37 -11.90 1.70 5.94
C THR A 37 -10.84 2.79 5.86
N ALA A 38 -10.97 3.75 6.77
CA ALA A 38 -10.00 4.83 6.97
C ALA A 38 -8.60 4.30 7.35
N GLY A 39 -7.56 4.90 6.76
CA GLY A 39 -6.15 4.59 7.05
C GLY A 39 -5.44 3.77 5.98
N GLY A 40 -6.14 3.15 5.03
CA GLY A 40 -5.52 2.34 3.99
C GLY A 40 -4.61 1.25 4.57
N GLN A 41 -3.42 1.03 4.01
CA GLN A 41 -2.46 0.03 4.50
C GLN A 41 -1.98 0.28 5.94
N MET A 42 -1.95 1.53 6.40
CA MET A 42 -1.56 1.88 7.77
C MET A 42 -2.42 1.15 8.81
N ARG A 43 -3.70 0.90 8.51
CA ARG A 43 -4.64 0.24 9.42
C ARG A 43 -4.17 -1.14 9.89
N SER A 44 -3.47 -1.89 9.03
CA SER A 44 -2.98 -3.22 9.35
C SER A 44 -1.67 -3.22 10.15
N VAL A 45 -1.11 -2.04 10.48
CA VAL A 45 0.09 -1.91 11.30
C VAL A 45 -0.31 -1.88 12.78
N GLY A 46 0.12 -2.87 13.55
CA GLY A 46 -0.20 -3.00 14.98
C GLY A 46 0.31 -1.82 15.79
N GLN A 47 1.59 -1.46 15.61
CA GLN A 47 2.26 -0.33 16.29
C GLN A 47 3.07 0.47 15.27
N VAL A 48 2.81 1.76 15.18
CA VAL A 48 3.55 2.75 14.39
C VAL A 48 4.42 3.55 15.36
N GLU A 49 5.74 3.33 15.33
CA GLU A 49 6.70 3.95 16.24
C GLU A 49 7.46 5.13 15.62
N ASN A 50 7.37 5.25 14.28
CA ASN A 50 8.13 6.22 13.50
C ASN A 50 7.27 7.36 12.92
N TYR A 51 6.07 7.57 13.44
CA TYR A 51 5.25 8.72 13.09
C TYR A 51 5.43 9.82 14.15
N PRO A 52 5.93 11.02 13.76
CA PRO A 52 6.22 12.09 14.70
C PRO A 52 4.99 12.50 15.52
N GLY A 53 5.20 12.76 16.82
CA GLY A 53 4.14 13.17 17.76
C GLY A 53 3.61 12.04 18.64
N PHE A 54 4.06 10.79 18.45
CA PHE A 54 3.67 9.63 19.24
C PHE A 54 4.92 8.90 19.80
N PRO A 55 5.54 9.41 20.87
CA PRO A 55 6.79 8.84 21.41
C PRO A 55 6.63 7.39 21.86
N ASP A 56 5.44 7.01 22.34
CA ASP A 56 5.11 5.64 22.76
C ASP A 56 4.51 4.80 21.62
N GLY A 57 4.51 5.33 20.38
CA GLY A 57 3.85 4.73 19.24
C GLY A 57 2.32 4.85 19.28
N ILE A 58 1.68 4.47 18.22
CA ILE A 58 0.22 4.44 18.07
C ILE A 58 -0.18 3.29 17.15
N SER A 59 -1.31 2.61 17.39
CA SER A 59 -1.79 1.64 16.42
C SER A 59 -2.18 2.34 15.11
N GLY A 60 -1.82 1.74 13.97
CA GLY A 60 -2.12 2.32 12.67
C GLY A 60 -3.62 2.49 12.43
N ALA A 61 -4.44 1.58 12.96
CA ALA A 61 -5.90 1.71 12.91
C ALA A 61 -6.40 2.95 13.66
N LYS A 62 -5.88 3.20 14.88
CA LYS A 62 -6.23 4.39 15.69
C LYS A 62 -5.79 5.67 14.98
N LEU A 63 -4.55 5.71 14.47
CA LEU A 63 -4.05 6.87 13.73
C LEU A 63 -4.93 7.18 12.51
N GLY A 64 -5.32 6.18 11.72
CA GLY A 64 -6.22 6.35 10.57
C GLY A 64 -7.59 6.90 10.96
N LEU A 65 -8.18 6.41 12.06
CA LEU A 65 -9.44 6.90 12.57
C LEU A 65 -9.36 8.36 13.05
N GLU A 66 -8.30 8.74 13.74
CA GLU A 66 -8.11 10.11 14.22
C GLU A 66 -7.89 11.08 13.04
N MET A 67 -7.14 10.69 12.02
CA MET A 67 -6.98 11.47 10.79
C MET A 67 -8.33 11.65 10.05
N MET A 68 -9.14 10.60 9.96
CA MET A 68 -10.47 10.68 9.34
C MET A 68 -11.39 11.62 10.11
N LYS A 69 -11.47 11.50 11.44
CA LYS A 69 -12.24 12.43 12.29
C LYS A 69 -11.80 13.87 12.08
N GLN A 70 -10.48 14.10 12.01
CA GLN A 70 -9.93 15.42 11.77
C GLN A 70 -10.34 15.97 10.40
N ALA A 71 -10.30 15.17 9.34
CA ALA A 71 -10.72 15.58 8.01
C ALA A 71 -12.22 15.90 7.95
N MET A 72 -13.07 15.06 8.54
CA MET A 72 -14.51 15.26 8.61
C MET A 72 -14.89 16.51 9.39
N LYS A 73 -14.14 16.86 10.45
CA LYS A 73 -14.33 18.13 11.20
C LYS A 73 -14.23 19.36 10.31
N TYR A 74 -13.47 19.30 9.22
CA TYR A 74 -13.32 20.39 8.26
C TYR A 74 -14.23 20.25 7.02
N GLY A 75 -15.23 19.38 7.07
CA GLY A 75 -16.25 19.26 6.04
C GLY A 75 -15.95 18.27 4.92
N LEU A 76 -14.93 17.39 5.10
CA LEU A 76 -14.70 16.30 4.16
C LEU A 76 -15.96 15.42 4.09
N GLN A 77 -16.47 15.19 2.87
CA GLN A 77 -17.45 14.15 2.61
C GLN A 77 -16.75 12.87 2.23
N PHE A 78 -17.16 11.74 2.81
CA PHE A 78 -16.60 10.42 2.51
C PHE A 78 -17.65 9.50 1.89
N LYS A 79 -17.26 8.78 0.85
CA LYS A 79 -18.05 7.68 0.28
C LYS A 79 -17.22 6.45 0.10
N LEU A 80 -17.79 5.33 0.51
CA LEU A 80 -17.22 4.01 0.32
C LEU A 80 -17.39 3.62 -1.15
N ALA A 81 -16.29 3.68 -1.92
CA ALA A 81 -16.33 3.52 -3.36
C ALA A 81 -15.02 2.99 -3.93
N GLU A 82 -15.12 2.29 -5.04
CA GLU A 82 -14.02 1.96 -5.93
C GLU A 82 -14.08 2.86 -7.16
N VAL A 83 -12.98 3.54 -7.48
CA VAL A 83 -12.91 4.41 -8.67
C VAL A 83 -12.48 3.55 -9.87
N GLU A 84 -13.28 3.61 -10.92
CA GLU A 84 -13.10 2.81 -12.15
C GLU A 84 -12.44 3.61 -13.28
N GLY A 85 -12.49 4.94 -13.23
CA GLY A 85 -11.87 5.79 -14.23
C GLY A 85 -12.01 7.28 -13.96
N ILE A 86 -11.21 8.05 -14.70
CA ILE A 86 -11.25 9.50 -14.75
C ILE A 86 -11.33 9.91 -16.21
N GLU A 87 -12.28 10.76 -16.56
CA GLU A 87 -12.40 11.35 -17.88
C GLU A 87 -12.12 12.85 -17.81
N LEU A 88 -11.50 13.38 -18.85
CA LEU A 88 -11.16 14.79 -18.96
C LEU A 88 -12.23 15.53 -19.72
N GLN A 89 -12.64 16.67 -19.19
CA GLN A 89 -13.42 17.68 -19.86
C GLN A 89 -12.63 18.99 -19.84
N GLU A 90 -13.00 19.95 -20.66
CA GLU A 90 -12.25 21.19 -20.85
C GLU A 90 -11.98 21.92 -19.51
N ASP A 91 -13.02 22.09 -18.69
CA ASP A 91 -12.94 22.83 -17.43
C ASP A 91 -13.02 21.98 -16.15
N TYR A 92 -13.30 20.70 -16.25
CA TYR A 92 -13.47 19.82 -15.08
C TYR A 92 -13.05 18.36 -15.36
N LYS A 93 -13.03 17.56 -14.32
CA LYS A 93 -12.74 16.13 -14.35
C LYS A 93 -13.98 15.35 -13.99
N VAL A 94 -14.25 14.29 -14.74
CA VAL A 94 -15.36 13.34 -14.49
C VAL A 94 -14.77 12.11 -13.81
N VAL A 95 -15.16 11.86 -12.56
CA VAL A 95 -14.72 10.70 -11.81
C VAL A 95 -15.83 9.66 -11.79
N LYS A 96 -15.59 8.51 -12.43
CA LYS A 96 -16.50 7.36 -12.42
C LYS A 96 -16.12 6.43 -11.27
N ALA A 97 -17.10 6.10 -10.45
CA ALA A 97 -16.91 5.29 -9.26
C ALA A 97 -18.07 4.31 -9.06
N LYS A 98 -17.76 3.13 -8.56
CA LYS A 98 -18.72 2.15 -8.07
C LYS A 98 -18.87 2.34 -6.56
N ILE A 99 -20.02 2.84 -6.15
CA ILE A 99 -20.36 3.00 -4.73
C ILE A 99 -20.75 1.63 -4.18
N ILE A 100 -20.08 1.21 -3.11
CA ILE A 100 -20.35 -0.08 -2.47
C ILE A 100 -21.77 -0.08 -1.92
N ARG A 101 -22.57 -1.06 -2.32
CA ARG A 101 -24.00 -1.24 -2.02
C ARG A 101 -24.96 -0.20 -2.62
N ALA A 102 -24.51 0.69 -3.52
CA ALA A 102 -25.38 1.71 -4.13
C ALA A 102 -25.25 1.79 -5.65
N GLY A 103 -24.33 1.03 -6.27
CA GLY A 103 -24.12 1.00 -7.72
C GLY A 103 -23.22 2.10 -8.26
N GLU A 104 -23.24 2.31 -9.57
CA GLU A 104 -22.40 3.27 -10.27
C GLU A 104 -22.78 4.72 -9.95
N ALA A 105 -21.79 5.60 -9.87
CA ALA A 105 -21.95 7.02 -9.68
C ALA A 105 -20.88 7.80 -10.44
N THR A 106 -21.24 8.99 -10.89
CA THR A 106 -20.34 9.91 -11.58
C THR A 106 -20.31 11.23 -10.84
N TYR A 107 -19.12 11.78 -10.65
CA TYR A 107 -18.90 13.05 -9.94
C TYR A 107 -18.07 14.00 -10.78
N LEU A 108 -18.41 15.28 -10.74
CA LEU A 108 -17.70 16.35 -11.43
C LEU A 108 -16.84 17.14 -10.45
N ALA A 109 -15.55 17.33 -10.76
CA ALA A 109 -14.63 18.07 -9.92
C ALA A 109 -13.74 19.03 -10.72
N LYS A 110 -13.36 20.17 -10.11
CA LYS A 110 -12.34 21.07 -10.67
C LYS A 110 -10.96 20.39 -10.68
N THR A 111 -10.63 19.69 -9.61
CA THR A 111 -9.34 18.98 -9.44
C THR A 111 -9.53 17.59 -8.84
N VAL A 112 -8.54 16.71 -9.09
CA VAL A 112 -8.51 15.35 -8.51
C VAL A 112 -7.16 15.12 -7.86
N ILE A 113 -7.14 14.53 -6.65
CA ILE A 113 -5.93 14.05 -5.97
C ILE A 113 -5.99 12.53 -5.89
N ILE A 114 -5.05 11.86 -6.56
CA ILE A 114 -4.92 10.42 -6.59
C ILE A 114 -4.01 9.97 -5.44
N ALA A 115 -4.58 9.33 -4.43
CA ALA A 115 -3.91 8.86 -3.21
C ALA A 115 -4.19 7.36 -2.94
N GLY A 116 -4.39 6.59 -4.02
CA GLY A 116 -4.80 5.18 -4.00
C GLY A 116 -3.76 4.21 -3.45
N GLY A 117 -2.53 4.67 -3.20
CA GLY A 117 -1.45 3.86 -2.65
C GLY A 117 -0.99 2.72 -3.58
N ALA A 118 -0.38 1.69 -2.97
CA ALA A 118 0.09 0.49 -3.65
C ALA A 118 -0.34 -0.75 -2.83
N LYS A 119 -0.40 -1.90 -3.45
CA LYS A 119 -0.74 -3.17 -2.79
C LYS A 119 0.43 -4.16 -2.87
N PRO A 120 0.55 -5.13 -1.94
CA PRO A 120 1.56 -6.18 -2.04
C PRO A 120 1.43 -6.95 -3.35
N ARG A 121 2.56 -7.21 -4.00
CA ARG A 121 2.61 -8.10 -5.16
C ARG A 121 2.34 -9.53 -4.72
N LYS A 122 1.45 -10.20 -5.43
CA LYS A 122 1.19 -11.63 -5.25
C LYS A 122 2.26 -12.47 -5.95
N LEU A 123 2.47 -13.69 -5.45
CA LEU A 123 3.29 -14.70 -6.12
C LEU A 123 2.60 -15.22 -7.38
N GLY A 124 1.27 -15.27 -7.37
CA GLY A 124 0.45 -15.82 -8.45
C GLY A 124 0.52 -17.36 -8.52
N VAL A 125 0.71 -18.01 -7.38
CA VAL A 125 0.83 -19.47 -7.30
C VAL A 125 -0.43 -20.12 -6.74
N PRO A 126 -0.71 -21.41 -7.07
CA PRO A 126 -1.80 -22.16 -6.47
C PRO A 126 -1.74 -22.13 -4.94
N GLY A 127 -2.90 -21.97 -4.28
CA GLY A 127 -3.05 -21.90 -2.84
C GLY A 127 -2.85 -20.52 -2.23
N GLU A 128 -2.29 -19.52 -2.95
CA GLU A 128 -2.02 -18.20 -2.38
C GLU A 128 -3.31 -17.50 -1.92
N ASP A 129 -4.34 -17.47 -2.76
CA ASP A 129 -5.61 -16.83 -2.43
C ASP A 129 -6.46 -17.68 -1.47
N GLU A 130 -6.40 -19.00 -1.60
CA GLU A 130 -7.14 -19.96 -0.77
C GLU A 130 -6.73 -19.87 0.71
N PHE A 131 -5.42 -19.71 0.96
CA PHE A 131 -4.86 -19.62 2.32
C PHE A 131 -4.61 -18.18 2.77
N ALA A 132 -5.11 -17.16 2.07
CA ALA A 132 -5.04 -15.77 2.51
C ALA A 132 -5.70 -15.60 3.89
N GLY A 133 -4.92 -15.11 4.89
CA GLY A 133 -5.36 -15.02 6.29
C GLY A 133 -5.40 -16.37 7.04
N LYS A 134 -5.10 -17.49 6.37
CA LYS A 134 -5.01 -18.84 6.94
C LYS A 134 -3.56 -19.37 6.88
N GLY A 135 -2.60 -18.51 7.16
CA GLY A 135 -1.16 -18.79 7.08
C GLY A 135 -0.44 -18.11 5.93
N VAL A 136 -1.12 -17.62 4.90
CA VAL A 136 -0.55 -16.67 3.92
C VAL A 136 -0.74 -15.24 4.42
N SER A 137 0.36 -14.51 4.56
CA SER A 137 0.40 -13.14 5.07
C SER A 137 1.19 -12.22 4.12
N TYR A 138 0.83 -10.92 4.17
CA TYR A 138 1.55 -9.83 3.54
C TYR A 138 2.01 -8.78 4.56
N CYS A 139 1.89 -9.04 5.87
CA CYS A 139 2.28 -8.14 6.94
C CYS A 139 2.87 -8.93 8.11
N GLY A 140 4.20 -8.98 8.20
CA GLY A 140 4.87 -9.76 9.25
C GLY A 140 4.63 -9.23 10.65
N VAL A 141 4.52 -7.91 10.81
CA VAL A 141 4.25 -7.29 12.12
C VAL A 141 2.81 -7.59 12.58
N CYS A 142 1.84 -7.52 11.65
CA CYS A 142 0.43 -7.75 11.97
C CYS A 142 0.16 -9.19 12.39
N ASP A 143 0.80 -10.14 11.70
CA ASP A 143 0.52 -11.57 11.82
C ASP A 143 1.57 -12.34 12.65
N ALA A 144 2.58 -11.64 13.21
CA ALA A 144 3.61 -12.27 14.05
C ALA A 144 3.05 -13.16 15.17
N PRO A 145 1.96 -12.80 15.88
CA PRO A 145 1.38 -13.67 16.89
C PRO A 145 0.88 -15.01 16.34
N GLN A 146 0.37 -15.04 15.09
CA GLN A 146 -0.11 -16.27 14.45
C GLN A 146 1.04 -17.23 14.11
N PHE A 147 2.26 -16.72 13.97
CA PHE A 147 3.47 -17.46 13.63
C PHE A 147 4.27 -17.92 14.84
N ALA A 148 3.83 -17.61 16.07
CA ALA A 148 4.52 -17.99 17.29
C ALA A 148 4.73 -19.50 17.39
N GLY A 149 5.99 -19.92 17.65
CA GLY A 149 6.38 -21.33 17.79
C GLY A 149 6.33 -22.16 16.49
N ARG A 150 6.07 -21.53 15.33
CA ARG A 150 5.99 -22.24 14.03
C ARG A 150 7.24 -22.03 13.19
N VAL A 151 7.47 -22.91 12.21
CA VAL A 151 8.39 -22.68 11.10
C VAL A 151 7.67 -21.82 10.09
N VAL A 152 8.26 -20.69 9.72
CA VAL A 152 7.64 -19.68 8.82
C VAL A 152 8.54 -19.40 7.63
N ALA A 153 7.98 -19.36 6.44
CA ALA A 153 8.69 -18.91 5.25
C ALA A 153 8.51 -17.40 5.04
N VAL A 154 9.57 -16.70 4.64
CA VAL A 154 9.53 -15.31 4.16
C VAL A 154 10.01 -15.29 2.72
N VAL A 155 9.16 -14.85 1.80
CA VAL A 155 9.52 -14.78 0.38
C VAL A 155 9.94 -13.38 0.00
N GLY A 156 11.20 -13.23 -0.39
CA GLY A 156 11.80 -11.95 -0.77
C GLY A 156 13.29 -11.91 -0.49
N GLY A 157 13.96 -10.84 -0.87
CA GLY A 157 15.40 -10.69 -0.65
C GLY A 157 15.84 -9.22 -0.59
N GLY A 158 14.91 -8.31 -0.36
CA GLY A 158 15.16 -6.89 -0.10
C GLY A 158 15.06 -6.55 1.38
N ASP A 159 15.33 -5.28 1.73
CA ASP A 159 15.35 -4.77 3.12
C ASP A 159 14.09 -5.14 3.91
N VAL A 160 12.92 -4.95 3.31
CA VAL A 160 11.64 -5.25 3.97
C VAL A 160 11.52 -6.73 4.31
N ALA A 161 11.87 -7.62 3.38
CA ALA A 161 11.79 -9.06 3.61
C ALA A 161 12.70 -9.52 4.74
N LEU A 162 13.96 -9.07 4.75
CA LEU A 162 14.91 -9.44 5.79
C LEU A 162 14.61 -8.77 7.14
N SER A 163 14.16 -7.52 7.15
CA SER A 163 13.73 -6.85 8.38
C SER A 163 12.55 -7.55 9.03
N GLU A 164 11.57 -8.00 8.23
CA GLU A 164 10.45 -8.77 8.74
C GLU A 164 10.84 -10.20 9.14
N ALA A 165 11.80 -10.82 8.45
CA ALA A 165 12.36 -12.09 8.88
C ALA A 165 13.03 -11.97 10.26
N LEU A 166 13.82 -10.91 10.50
CA LEU A 166 14.38 -10.57 11.81
C LEU A 166 13.31 -10.28 12.87
N HIS A 167 12.21 -9.63 12.48
CA HIS A 167 11.10 -9.43 13.40
C HIS A 167 10.42 -10.74 13.77
N LEU A 168 10.12 -11.58 12.78
CA LEU A 168 9.48 -12.88 12.97
C LEU A 168 10.34 -13.87 13.75
N SER A 169 11.69 -13.80 13.67
CA SER A 169 12.58 -14.69 14.42
C SER A 169 12.41 -14.57 15.95
N LYS A 170 11.89 -13.45 16.43
CA LYS A 170 11.58 -13.25 17.86
C LYS A 170 10.41 -14.11 18.34
N PHE A 171 9.50 -14.51 17.45
CA PHE A 171 8.27 -15.25 17.76
C PHE A 171 8.29 -16.67 17.21
N ALA A 172 8.76 -16.83 15.97
CA ALA A 172 8.78 -18.10 15.27
C ALA A 172 9.81 -19.08 15.87
N LEU A 173 9.58 -20.36 15.68
CA LEU A 173 10.54 -21.42 15.96
C LEU A 173 11.75 -21.30 14.99
N ARG A 174 11.47 -21.05 13.71
CA ARG A 174 12.46 -20.87 12.65
C ARG A 174 11.87 -20.02 11.53
N VAL A 175 12.69 -19.20 10.86
CA VAL A 175 12.32 -18.42 9.69
C VAL A 175 13.17 -18.87 8.50
N ILE A 176 12.51 -19.23 7.40
CA ILE A 176 13.17 -19.65 6.16
C ILE A 176 12.93 -18.58 5.10
N VAL A 177 13.97 -17.82 4.78
CA VAL A 177 13.91 -16.79 3.74
C VAL A 177 14.11 -17.47 2.38
N ILE A 178 13.12 -17.37 1.50
CA ILE A 178 13.13 -17.97 0.16
C ILE A 178 13.40 -16.87 -0.86
N HIS A 179 14.51 -16.96 -1.56
CA HIS A 179 14.92 -15.96 -2.54
C HIS A 179 15.27 -16.60 -3.89
N ARG A 180 14.68 -16.04 -4.98
CA ARG A 180 14.85 -16.60 -6.34
C ARG A 180 16.23 -16.37 -6.97
N ARG A 181 17.04 -15.45 -6.42
CA ARG A 181 18.39 -15.14 -6.91
C ARG A 181 19.43 -15.74 -6.00
N GLN A 182 20.70 -15.75 -6.46
CA GLN A 182 21.82 -16.18 -5.65
C GLN A 182 22.33 -15.11 -4.68
N GLU A 183 21.90 -13.86 -4.87
CA GLU A 183 22.31 -12.71 -4.06
C GLU A 183 21.10 -11.94 -3.55
N LEU A 184 21.15 -11.52 -2.28
CA LEU A 184 20.16 -10.65 -1.67
C LEU A 184 20.31 -9.22 -2.21
N ARG A 185 19.23 -8.46 -2.18
CA ARG A 185 19.20 -7.05 -2.58
C ARG A 185 19.10 -6.09 -1.41
N ALA A 186 18.98 -6.63 -0.21
CA ALA A 186 18.95 -5.86 1.02
C ALA A 186 20.28 -5.12 1.25
N THR A 187 20.27 -4.07 2.05
CA THR A 187 21.47 -3.36 2.49
C THR A 187 22.36 -4.30 3.31
N CYS A 188 23.68 -4.11 3.23
CA CYS A 188 24.67 -5.00 3.89
C CYS A 188 24.39 -5.17 5.38
N ILE A 189 24.08 -4.09 6.09
CA ILE A 189 23.81 -4.14 7.53
C ILE A 189 22.60 -5.04 7.89
N ILE A 190 21.58 -5.07 7.04
CA ILE A 190 20.40 -5.94 7.25
C ILE A 190 20.74 -7.38 6.91
N GLN A 191 21.51 -7.60 5.85
CA GLN A 191 22.02 -8.93 5.49
C GLN A 191 22.87 -9.53 6.62
N GLU A 192 23.84 -8.78 7.16
CA GLU A 192 24.71 -9.20 8.27
C GLU A 192 23.86 -9.61 9.49
N ARG A 193 22.87 -8.82 9.86
CA ARG A 193 21.97 -9.14 10.97
C ARG A 193 21.15 -10.40 10.73
N ALA A 194 20.60 -10.55 9.52
CA ALA A 194 19.81 -11.73 9.18
C ALA A 194 20.65 -13.01 9.13
N LEU A 195 21.89 -12.93 8.62
CA LEU A 195 22.82 -14.06 8.57
C LEU A 195 23.37 -14.43 9.96
N ALA A 196 23.45 -13.47 10.87
CA ALA A 196 23.89 -13.70 12.26
C ALA A 196 22.77 -14.27 13.15
N GLU A 197 21.49 -14.21 12.74
CA GLU A 197 20.37 -14.71 13.54
C GLU A 197 20.23 -16.24 13.38
N PRO A 198 20.45 -17.05 14.44
CA PRO A 198 20.47 -18.52 14.32
C PRO A 198 19.15 -19.15 13.88
N LYS A 199 18.04 -18.45 14.05
CA LYS A 199 16.73 -18.92 13.64
C LYS A 199 16.44 -18.67 12.16
N ILE A 200 17.24 -17.87 11.46
CA ILE A 200 17.04 -17.53 10.06
C ILE A 200 17.90 -18.41 9.15
N ILE A 201 17.26 -19.06 8.18
CA ILE A 201 17.93 -19.81 7.11
C ILE A 201 17.56 -19.19 5.79
N ILE A 202 18.54 -18.97 4.89
CA ILE A 202 18.28 -18.41 3.57
C ILE A 202 18.40 -19.49 2.50
N CYS A 203 17.32 -19.69 1.74
CA CYS A 203 17.26 -20.58 0.59
C CYS A 203 17.39 -19.75 -0.69
N TYR A 204 18.57 -19.73 -1.27
CA TYR A 204 18.85 -19.04 -2.54
C TYR A 204 18.40 -19.86 -3.75
N GLY A 205 18.26 -19.18 -4.91
CA GLY A 205 17.91 -19.83 -6.18
C GLY A 205 16.58 -20.57 -6.17
N THR A 206 15.67 -20.20 -5.27
CA THR A 206 14.45 -20.97 -4.98
C THR A 206 13.21 -20.10 -5.14
N LYS A 207 12.17 -20.64 -5.78
CA LYS A 207 10.84 -20.05 -5.93
C LYS A 207 9.79 -20.91 -5.24
N ILE A 208 8.69 -20.29 -4.86
CA ILE A 208 7.45 -21.01 -4.50
C ILE A 208 6.76 -21.47 -5.78
N ALA A 209 6.38 -22.74 -5.85
CA ALA A 209 5.59 -23.31 -6.94
C ALA A 209 4.13 -23.47 -6.55
N ALA A 210 3.85 -23.82 -5.30
CA ALA A 210 2.49 -23.90 -4.75
C ALA A 210 2.52 -23.77 -3.21
N ILE A 211 1.40 -23.38 -2.64
CA ILE A 211 1.13 -23.34 -1.20
C ILE A 211 0.07 -24.40 -0.92
N LYS A 212 0.30 -25.29 0.04
CA LYS A 212 -0.58 -26.41 0.32
C LYS A 212 -0.93 -26.47 1.81
N GLY A 213 -2.10 -26.99 2.10
CA GLY A 213 -2.62 -27.18 3.45
C GLY A 213 -4.04 -27.72 3.43
N ASP A 214 -4.67 -27.73 4.59
CA ASP A 214 -6.11 -28.04 4.74
C ASP A 214 -6.83 -26.74 5.16
N ASP A 215 -7.10 -26.58 6.46
CA ASP A 215 -7.66 -25.32 7.01
C ASP A 215 -6.64 -24.18 7.08
N HIS A 216 -5.35 -24.51 7.13
CA HIS A 216 -4.20 -23.58 7.22
C HIS A 216 -3.04 -24.09 6.38
N VAL A 217 -2.10 -23.20 6.08
CA VAL A 217 -0.83 -23.55 5.42
C VAL A 217 -0.10 -24.65 6.22
N LYS A 218 0.30 -25.74 5.55
CA LYS A 218 1.10 -26.84 6.12
C LYS A 218 2.43 -27.04 5.41
N GLU A 219 2.48 -26.76 4.12
CA GLU A 219 3.69 -26.95 3.34
C GLU A 219 3.76 -26.05 2.11
N LEU A 220 4.96 -25.83 1.63
CA LEU A 220 5.25 -25.13 0.37
C LEU A 220 5.90 -26.09 -0.60
N GLU A 221 5.44 -26.09 -1.84
CA GLU A 221 6.18 -26.69 -2.95
C GLU A 221 7.18 -25.68 -3.46
N LEU A 222 8.46 -26.04 -3.41
CA LEU A 222 9.58 -25.23 -3.83
C LEU A 222 10.08 -25.68 -5.20
N LEU A 223 10.58 -24.75 -5.99
CA LEU A 223 11.23 -24.99 -7.28
C LEU A 223 12.63 -24.38 -7.26
N ASN A 224 13.65 -25.19 -7.43
CA ASN A 224 15.01 -24.69 -7.68
C ASN A 224 15.08 -24.08 -9.08
N VAL A 225 15.51 -22.81 -9.17
CA VAL A 225 15.50 -22.05 -10.42
C VAL A 225 16.49 -22.58 -11.45
N SER A 226 17.60 -23.19 -11.00
CA SER A 226 18.69 -23.66 -11.86
C SER A 226 18.48 -25.11 -12.32
N THR A 227 18.01 -26.00 -11.42
CA THR A 227 17.88 -27.42 -11.71
C THR A 227 16.46 -27.83 -12.11
N ASN A 228 15.46 -26.94 -11.89
CA ASN A 228 14.03 -27.25 -11.98
C ASN A 228 13.56 -28.39 -11.05
N GLU A 229 14.37 -28.75 -10.07
CA GLU A 229 14.01 -29.73 -9.06
C GLU A 229 12.91 -29.17 -8.16
N ARG A 230 11.93 -30.01 -7.83
CA ARG A 230 10.85 -29.70 -6.90
C ARG A 230 11.10 -30.38 -5.57
N THR A 231 10.94 -29.63 -4.49
CA THR A 231 11.02 -30.13 -3.12
C THR A 231 9.88 -29.59 -2.29
N THR A 232 9.60 -30.24 -1.17
CA THR A 232 8.54 -29.82 -0.25
C THR A 232 9.16 -29.29 1.04
N LEU A 233 8.64 -28.18 1.56
CA LEU A 233 9.04 -27.56 2.80
C LEU A 233 7.86 -27.46 3.75
N PRO A 234 7.84 -28.23 4.86
CA PRO A 234 6.83 -28.09 5.90
C PRO A 234 6.94 -26.73 6.60
N VAL A 235 5.85 -25.97 6.65
CA VAL A 235 5.78 -24.66 7.31
C VAL A 235 4.40 -24.42 7.90
N GLY A 236 4.32 -23.64 8.98
CA GLY A 236 3.06 -23.20 9.58
C GLY A 236 2.55 -21.86 9.06
N GLY A 237 3.26 -21.27 8.08
CA GLY A 237 2.85 -20.04 7.41
C GLY A 237 3.90 -19.48 6.47
N ILE A 238 3.47 -18.51 5.66
CA ILE A 238 4.29 -17.84 4.65
C ILE A 238 4.00 -16.34 4.65
N LEU A 239 5.04 -15.53 4.70
CA LEU A 239 5.01 -14.08 4.54
C LEU A 239 5.55 -13.70 3.17
N ILE A 240 4.76 -13.01 2.35
CA ILE A 240 5.12 -12.63 0.98
C ILE A 240 5.58 -11.17 0.94
N ARG A 241 6.87 -10.93 0.58
CA ARG A 241 7.53 -9.63 0.53
C ARG A 241 8.35 -9.44 -0.75
N ILE A 242 7.68 -9.56 -1.89
CA ILE A 242 8.31 -9.48 -3.22
C ILE A 242 8.13 -8.12 -3.90
N GLY A 243 7.70 -7.12 -3.16
CA GLY A 243 7.48 -5.75 -3.62
C GLY A 243 6.03 -5.32 -3.58
N LEU A 244 5.77 -4.11 -4.09
CA LEU A 244 4.46 -3.49 -4.16
C LEU A 244 4.08 -3.25 -5.63
N GLU A 245 2.78 -3.12 -5.87
CA GLU A 245 2.20 -2.74 -7.15
C GLU A 245 1.29 -1.52 -6.92
N PRO A 246 1.51 -0.40 -7.63
CA PRO A 246 0.67 0.77 -7.46
C PRO A 246 -0.75 0.52 -7.99
N ASN A 247 -1.74 1.12 -7.33
CA ASN A 247 -3.15 0.98 -7.70
C ASN A 247 -3.49 1.93 -8.86
N THR A 248 -2.84 1.76 -10.02
CA THR A 248 -2.93 2.64 -11.20
C THR A 248 -3.55 1.99 -12.42
N SER A 249 -4.09 0.77 -12.32
CA SER A 249 -4.62 0.03 -13.46
C SER A 249 -5.70 0.80 -14.22
N TYR A 250 -6.55 1.55 -13.52
CA TYR A 250 -7.62 2.38 -14.08
C TYR A 250 -7.14 3.70 -14.70
N LEU A 251 -5.85 4.03 -14.60
CA LEU A 251 -5.23 5.25 -15.11
C LEU A 251 -4.37 5.00 -16.36
N LYS A 252 -4.33 3.76 -16.86
CA LYS A 252 -3.52 3.42 -18.05
C LYS A 252 -3.98 4.23 -19.27
N GLY A 253 -3.00 4.87 -19.92
CA GLY A 253 -3.26 5.73 -21.10
C GLY A 253 -3.76 7.13 -20.75
N LEU A 254 -4.05 7.42 -19.47
CA LEU A 254 -4.45 8.76 -19.02
C LEU A 254 -3.25 9.56 -18.50
N LEU A 255 -2.43 8.96 -17.64
CA LEU A 255 -1.31 9.63 -16.97
C LEU A 255 0.04 9.02 -17.38
N SER A 256 1.09 9.83 -17.28
CA SER A 256 2.47 9.34 -17.43
C SER A 256 2.85 8.51 -16.21
N LEU A 257 3.21 7.24 -16.46
CA LEU A 257 3.64 6.28 -15.45
C LEU A 257 5.11 5.88 -15.72
N ASP A 258 5.82 5.48 -14.67
CA ASP A 258 7.12 4.84 -14.82
C ASP A 258 7.00 3.37 -15.27
N SER A 259 8.15 2.70 -15.45
CA SER A 259 8.21 1.29 -15.89
C SER A 259 7.59 0.30 -14.89
N GLU A 260 7.41 0.69 -13.62
CA GLU A 260 6.77 -0.12 -12.58
C GLU A 260 5.28 0.24 -12.36
N GLY A 261 4.77 1.26 -13.09
CA GLY A 261 3.39 1.70 -13.06
C GLY A 261 3.09 2.80 -12.04
N TYR A 262 4.10 3.40 -11.41
CA TYR A 262 3.92 4.54 -10.49
C TYR A 262 3.71 5.85 -11.25
N ILE A 263 2.86 6.74 -10.72
CA ILE A 263 2.55 8.03 -11.34
C ILE A 263 3.75 8.97 -11.25
N LEU A 264 4.16 9.54 -12.38
CA LEU A 264 5.18 10.57 -12.42
C LEU A 264 4.58 11.89 -11.97
N VAL A 265 5.23 12.56 -11.00
CA VAL A 265 4.83 13.87 -10.48
C VAL A 265 6.03 14.79 -10.36
N ASN A 266 5.77 16.09 -10.36
CA ASN A 266 6.75 17.11 -10.00
C ASN A 266 6.76 17.39 -8.48
N GLU A 267 7.59 18.35 -8.03
CA GLU A 267 7.70 18.74 -6.62
C GLU A 267 6.40 19.27 -6.00
N LYS A 268 5.46 19.74 -6.83
CA LYS A 268 4.13 20.22 -6.44
C LYS A 268 3.08 19.12 -6.45
N MET A 269 3.47 17.86 -6.60
CA MET A 269 2.58 16.70 -6.76
C MET A 269 1.68 16.76 -8.00
N GLU A 270 2.00 17.61 -9.00
CA GLU A 270 1.28 17.71 -10.27
C GLU A 270 1.66 16.55 -11.18
N THR A 271 0.67 15.93 -11.81
CA THR A 271 0.86 14.89 -12.84
C THR A 271 1.07 15.51 -14.23
N SER A 272 1.15 14.68 -15.26
CA SER A 272 1.20 15.13 -16.67
C SER A 272 -0.06 15.88 -17.12
N ILE A 273 -1.14 15.83 -16.35
CA ILE A 273 -2.42 16.49 -16.67
C ILE A 273 -2.75 17.58 -15.67
N PRO A 274 -2.91 18.84 -16.09
CA PRO A 274 -3.29 19.93 -15.22
C PRO A 274 -4.58 19.66 -14.44
N GLY A 275 -4.54 19.91 -13.12
CA GLY A 275 -5.67 19.68 -12.23
C GLY A 275 -5.81 18.23 -11.73
N ILE A 276 -4.89 17.35 -12.10
CA ILE A 276 -4.72 16.02 -11.50
C ILE A 276 -3.41 15.97 -10.75
N PHE A 277 -3.47 15.58 -9.48
CA PHE A 277 -2.34 15.44 -8.56
C PHE A 277 -2.23 14.00 -8.09
N ALA A 278 -1.03 13.56 -7.69
CA ALA A 278 -0.85 12.25 -7.07
C ALA A 278 0.02 12.34 -5.82
N ALA A 279 -0.32 11.57 -4.77
CA ALA A 279 0.29 11.68 -3.45
C ALA A 279 0.43 10.31 -2.76
N GLY A 280 1.50 10.12 -2.01
CA GLY A 280 1.80 8.89 -1.27
C GLY A 280 2.40 7.79 -2.12
N ASP A 281 2.18 6.54 -1.73
CA ASP A 281 2.87 5.38 -2.30
C ASP A 281 2.48 5.04 -3.75
N ILE A 282 1.50 5.73 -4.31
CA ILE A 282 1.08 5.56 -5.71
C ILE A 282 2.02 6.30 -6.69
N ARG A 283 2.79 7.29 -6.20
CA ARG A 283 3.68 8.09 -7.04
C ARG A 283 5.08 7.50 -7.13
N HIS A 284 5.77 7.81 -8.22
CA HIS A 284 7.19 7.53 -8.42
C HIS A 284 8.04 8.12 -7.30
N ALA A 285 9.13 7.42 -6.93
CA ALA A 285 10.10 7.82 -5.92
C ALA A 285 9.51 8.14 -4.51
N SER A 286 8.36 7.52 -4.15
CA SER A 286 7.84 7.58 -2.79
C SER A 286 8.74 6.82 -1.82
N ALA A 287 9.01 7.39 -0.65
CA ALA A 287 9.74 6.71 0.43
C ALA A 287 8.90 5.64 1.14
N ARG A 288 7.61 5.52 0.82
CA ARG A 288 6.69 4.50 1.35
C ARG A 288 6.62 4.51 2.87
N GLN A 289 6.51 5.71 3.44
CA GLN A 289 6.35 5.96 4.86
C GLN A 289 5.07 6.75 5.11
N ILE A 290 4.44 6.55 6.28
CA ILE A 290 3.23 7.28 6.67
C ILE A 290 3.48 8.79 6.65
N ALA A 291 4.60 9.24 7.23
CA ALA A 291 4.96 10.66 7.31
C ALA A 291 5.16 11.30 5.93
N THR A 292 5.84 10.61 5.00
CA THR A 292 6.03 11.12 3.63
C THR A 292 4.73 11.13 2.84
N ALA A 293 3.89 10.13 3.01
CA ALA A 293 2.56 10.11 2.38
C ALA A 293 1.67 11.26 2.87
N VAL A 294 1.72 11.58 4.17
CA VAL A 294 1.06 12.76 4.75
C VAL A 294 1.59 14.05 4.11
N GLY A 295 2.92 14.22 4.04
CA GLY A 295 3.56 15.38 3.40
C GLY A 295 3.14 15.57 1.94
N ASP A 296 3.12 14.48 1.17
CA ASP A 296 2.66 14.50 -0.22
C ASP A 296 1.19 14.94 -0.33
N GLY A 297 0.32 14.40 0.54
CA GLY A 297 -1.10 14.77 0.57
C GLY A 297 -1.32 16.25 0.87
N VAL A 298 -0.53 16.81 1.80
CA VAL A 298 -0.53 18.25 2.12
C VAL A 298 -0.10 19.06 0.90
N ALA A 299 1.02 18.71 0.26
CA ALA A 299 1.54 19.40 -0.92
C ALA A 299 0.53 19.37 -2.08
N ALA A 300 -0.08 18.22 -2.36
CA ALA A 300 -1.11 18.06 -3.38
C ALA A 300 -2.34 18.95 -3.12
N ALA A 301 -2.83 18.99 -1.87
CA ALA A 301 -3.98 19.80 -1.50
C ALA A 301 -3.72 21.31 -1.62
N ILE A 302 -2.52 21.76 -1.22
CA ILE A 302 -2.11 23.16 -1.38
C ILE A 302 -2.01 23.53 -2.86
N SER A 303 -1.42 22.67 -3.68
CA SER A 303 -1.28 22.88 -5.13
C SER A 303 -2.64 22.91 -5.82
N ALA A 304 -3.56 22.00 -5.48
CA ALA A 304 -4.94 21.99 -5.98
C ALA A 304 -5.68 23.27 -5.59
N GLY A 305 -5.58 23.71 -4.34
CA GLY A 305 -6.21 24.95 -3.86
C GLY A 305 -5.67 26.19 -4.55
N ASN A 306 -4.35 26.24 -4.84
CA ASN A 306 -3.76 27.33 -5.61
C ASN A 306 -4.28 27.35 -7.04
N LEU A 307 -4.33 26.21 -7.71
CA LEU A 307 -4.86 26.12 -9.07
C LEU A 307 -6.33 26.58 -9.15
N ILE A 308 -7.17 26.14 -8.19
CA ILE A 308 -8.58 26.53 -8.12
C ILE A 308 -8.72 28.06 -7.99
N ARG A 309 -7.94 28.70 -7.10
CA ARG A 309 -7.98 30.16 -6.92
C ARG A 309 -7.51 30.95 -8.13
N LEU A 310 -6.62 30.37 -8.96
CA LEU A 310 -6.11 31.04 -10.16
C LEU A 310 -7.01 30.86 -11.38
N LYS A 311 -7.72 29.76 -11.48
CA LYS A 311 -8.46 29.39 -12.67
C LYS A 311 -9.98 29.59 -12.55
N TYR A 312 -10.51 29.52 -11.34
CA TYR A 312 -11.97 29.55 -11.04
C TYR A 312 -12.31 30.62 -10.02
#